data_e15a49d6964ea4b4eff9929e18b9783b
#
_entry.id   e15a49d6964ea4b4eff9929e18b9783b
#
_cell.length_a   1.000
_cell.length_b   1.000
_cell.length_c   1.000
_cell.angle_alpha   90.00
_cell.angle_beta   90.00
_cell.angle_gamma   90.00
#
_symmetry.space_group_name_H-M   'P 1'
#
loop_
_entity.id
_entity.type
_entity.pdbx_description
1 polymer ?
#
loop_
_entity_poly.entity_id
_entity_poly.type
_entity_poly.pdbx_seq_one_letter_code
_entity_poly.pdbx_strand_id
1 'polypeptide(L)'
;MSIYWIVGAFYYFFTKELPFSKKKVISKNKDQIEGISFLLACYNESETVRDTLSNVLALNYPKKEIIIINDGSSDNTAEIIYEMKQHHDFKFVDLQVNRGKANALNEGVKHSSYDYVMCLDADTIVNQDAPYYMMDNFKQDPKLGAVTGNPRIRNKSSILGKIQTIEYASLIGCIKRSQSLAGAINTISGVFTLFKKSALKEVGYWDTDMITEDIAVSWKLHLADFRINYEPRAMCWMLVPETVGGLWKQRLRWAQGGHEVLLRDFWATMKSKKLSLYILMFEQIVSIIWVYMILLYLAFLLMTANFLDYTYLKYSFSIFFLSSFTMTFINIIQFTVALFIDSRYEKKNIAGLIFVSWYPTIYWIINAAVVIFAFPKALKRKKGGYATWSSPDRGNIQR
;
A
#
# COMPACT_ATOMS: atom_id res chain seq x y z
N MET A 1 -3.25 17.48 9.09
CA MET A 1 -3.21 16.54 7.94
C MET A 1 -4.56 15.90 7.63
N SER A 2 -5.26 15.27 8.57
CA SER A 2 -6.54 14.60 8.27
C SER A 2 -7.57 15.50 7.56
N ILE A 3 -7.71 16.77 7.95
CA ILE A 3 -8.60 17.72 7.26
C ILE A 3 -8.19 17.88 5.78
N TYR A 4 -6.90 18.02 5.51
CA TYR A 4 -6.37 18.09 4.15
C TYR A 4 -6.71 16.83 3.32
N TRP A 5 -6.57 15.64 3.93
CA TRP A 5 -6.92 14.38 3.28
C TRP A 5 -8.42 14.26 3.00
N ILE A 6 -9.26 14.70 3.93
CA ILE A 6 -10.73 14.70 3.78
C ILE A 6 -11.15 15.62 2.63
N VAL A 7 -10.69 16.87 2.65
CA VAL A 7 -11.04 17.87 1.61
C VAL A 7 -10.53 17.44 0.24
N GLY A 8 -9.28 16.97 0.17
CA GLY A 8 -8.70 16.48 -1.07
C GLY A 8 -9.43 15.25 -1.63
N ALA A 9 -9.83 14.30 -0.78
CA ALA A 9 -10.58 13.13 -1.21
C ALA A 9 -11.96 13.50 -1.77
N PHE A 10 -12.68 14.41 -1.11
CA PHE A 10 -13.94 14.93 -1.63
C PHE A 10 -13.77 15.64 -2.97
N TYR A 11 -12.78 16.53 -3.06
CA TYR A 11 -12.52 17.24 -4.32
C TYR A 11 -12.19 16.26 -5.46
N TYR A 12 -11.33 15.26 -5.20
CA TYR A 12 -11.02 14.21 -6.17
C TYR A 12 -12.27 13.45 -6.59
N PHE A 13 -13.09 13.04 -5.63
CA PHE A 13 -14.31 12.28 -5.88
C PHE A 13 -15.26 13.03 -6.81
N PHE A 14 -15.56 14.29 -6.51
CA PHE A 14 -16.51 15.09 -7.30
C PHE A 14 -15.97 15.53 -8.66
N THR A 15 -14.66 15.82 -8.76
CA THR A 15 -14.09 16.39 -10.00
C THR A 15 -13.48 15.35 -10.93
N LYS A 16 -12.92 14.27 -10.37
CA LYS A 16 -12.21 13.24 -11.16
C LYS A 16 -12.97 11.94 -11.28
N GLU A 17 -13.67 11.52 -10.24
CA GLU A 17 -14.25 10.18 -10.16
C GLU A 17 -15.71 10.15 -10.63
N LEU A 18 -16.58 11.04 -10.16
CA LEU A 18 -17.99 11.11 -10.58
C LEU A 18 -18.17 11.36 -12.07
N PRO A 19 -17.45 12.29 -12.72
CA PRO A 19 -17.58 12.54 -14.15
C PRO A 19 -17.17 11.33 -15.00
N PHE A 20 -16.12 10.60 -14.57
CA PHE A 20 -15.61 9.44 -15.31
C PHE A 20 -16.51 8.20 -15.23
N SER A 21 -17.41 8.13 -14.25
CA SER A 21 -18.32 6.98 -14.10
C SER A 21 -19.28 6.82 -15.28
N LYS A 22 -19.53 7.88 -16.02
CA LYS A 22 -20.41 7.89 -17.19
C LYS A 22 -19.67 7.55 -18.50
N LYS A 23 -18.34 7.61 -18.52
CA LYS A 23 -17.55 7.17 -19.68
C LYS A 23 -17.37 5.66 -19.61
N LYS A 24 -17.95 4.95 -20.59
CA LYS A 24 -17.62 3.53 -20.86
C LYS A 24 -16.10 3.42 -21.02
N VAL A 25 -15.55 2.28 -20.56
CA VAL A 25 -14.15 1.90 -20.80
C VAL A 25 -13.80 2.19 -22.25
N ILE A 26 -12.76 2.98 -22.44
CA ILE A 26 -12.32 3.44 -23.74
C ILE A 26 -11.98 2.23 -24.60
N SER A 27 -12.51 2.26 -25.80
CA SER A 27 -12.16 1.47 -26.97
C SER A 27 -11.53 0.10 -26.65
N LYS A 28 -12.35 -0.92 -26.65
CA LYS A 28 -11.95 -2.33 -26.81
C LYS A 28 -11.41 -2.60 -28.23
N ASN A 29 -10.86 -1.58 -28.90
CA ASN A 29 -10.23 -1.77 -30.20
C ASN A 29 -8.90 -2.49 -29.96
N LYS A 30 -8.90 -3.81 -30.15
CA LYS A 30 -7.81 -4.73 -29.83
C LYS A 30 -6.48 -4.34 -30.47
N ASP A 31 -6.51 -3.65 -31.61
CA ASP A 31 -5.32 -3.29 -32.38
C ASP A 31 -4.52 -2.13 -31.76
N GLN A 32 -5.15 -1.29 -30.92
CA GLN A 32 -4.56 -0.12 -30.29
C GLN A 32 -4.25 -0.32 -28.79
N ILE A 33 -4.31 -1.57 -28.31
CA ILE A 33 -4.05 -1.88 -26.90
C ILE A 33 -2.56 -2.21 -26.73
N GLU A 34 -1.91 -1.49 -25.79
CA GLU A 34 -0.55 -1.79 -25.37
C GLU A 34 -0.49 -3.10 -24.59
N GLY A 35 0.64 -3.82 -24.71
CA GLY A 35 0.85 -5.08 -24.02
C GLY A 35 1.23 -4.87 -22.55
N ILE A 36 0.83 -5.80 -21.70
CA ILE A 36 1.16 -5.81 -20.26
C ILE A 36 1.83 -7.15 -19.90
N SER A 37 2.99 -7.05 -19.25
CA SER A 37 3.66 -8.18 -18.60
C SER A 37 3.23 -8.24 -17.13
N PHE A 38 2.47 -9.28 -16.76
CA PHE A 38 2.01 -9.52 -15.40
C PHE A 38 3.08 -10.29 -14.61
N LEU A 39 3.61 -9.69 -13.56
CA LEU A 39 4.62 -10.29 -12.68
C LEU A 39 3.97 -10.74 -11.37
N LEU A 40 4.04 -12.05 -11.10
CA LEU A 40 3.61 -12.66 -9.84
C LEU A 40 4.85 -13.12 -9.07
N ALA A 41 5.22 -12.40 -8.02
CA ALA A 41 6.26 -12.85 -7.11
C ALA A 41 5.66 -13.73 -6.01
N CYS A 42 6.18 -14.95 -5.86
CA CYS A 42 5.68 -15.96 -4.94
C CYS A 42 6.77 -16.40 -3.95
N TYR A 43 6.42 -16.51 -2.67
CA TYR A 43 7.24 -17.11 -1.64
C TYR A 43 6.37 -17.76 -0.57
N ASN A 44 6.33 -19.09 -0.52
CA ASN A 44 5.48 -19.88 0.38
C ASN A 44 4.00 -19.50 0.25
N GLU A 45 3.45 -19.64 -0.95
CA GLU A 45 2.09 -19.27 -1.33
C GLU A 45 1.28 -20.48 -1.85
N SER A 46 1.58 -21.68 -1.40
CA SER A 46 0.93 -22.92 -1.86
C SER A 46 -0.60 -22.90 -1.74
N GLU A 47 -1.15 -22.15 -0.76
CA GLU A 47 -2.59 -22.05 -0.54
C GLU A 47 -3.29 -21.06 -1.51
N THR A 48 -2.58 -20.08 -2.06
CA THR A 48 -3.16 -18.95 -2.79
C THR A 48 -2.77 -18.89 -4.25
N VAL A 49 -1.59 -19.37 -4.60
CA VAL A 49 -0.99 -19.23 -5.93
C VAL A 49 -1.88 -19.79 -7.05
N ARG A 50 -2.56 -20.91 -6.84
CA ARG A 50 -3.47 -21.53 -7.82
C ARG A 50 -4.65 -20.60 -8.16
N ASP A 51 -5.29 -20.03 -7.15
CA ASP A 51 -6.44 -19.12 -7.32
C ASP A 51 -6.00 -17.84 -8.05
N THR A 52 -4.90 -17.24 -7.61
CA THR A 52 -4.36 -16.01 -8.19
C THR A 52 -3.95 -16.21 -9.64
N LEU A 53 -3.19 -17.26 -9.93
CA LEU A 53 -2.76 -17.56 -11.29
C LEU A 53 -3.95 -17.85 -12.22
N SER A 54 -4.93 -18.63 -11.76
CA SER A 54 -6.17 -18.89 -12.52
C SER A 54 -6.93 -17.60 -12.84
N ASN A 55 -7.00 -16.68 -11.88
CA ASN A 55 -7.62 -15.37 -12.11
C ASN A 55 -6.88 -14.55 -13.17
N VAL A 56 -5.54 -14.49 -13.11
CA VAL A 56 -4.73 -13.70 -14.06
C VAL A 56 -4.77 -14.33 -15.47
N LEU A 57 -4.75 -15.66 -15.55
CA LEU A 57 -4.94 -16.38 -16.81
C LEU A 57 -6.31 -16.07 -17.45
N ALA A 58 -7.36 -15.98 -16.64
CA ALA A 58 -8.72 -15.68 -17.07
C ALA A 58 -8.98 -14.21 -17.41
N LEU A 59 -8.04 -13.27 -17.15
CA LEU A 59 -8.22 -11.86 -17.47
C LEU A 59 -8.42 -11.65 -18.97
N ASN A 60 -9.48 -10.95 -19.34
CA ASN A 60 -9.79 -10.62 -20.72
C ASN A 60 -8.98 -9.42 -21.24
N TYR A 61 -7.64 -9.52 -21.18
CA TYR A 61 -6.72 -8.52 -21.73
C TYR A 61 -5.97 -9.12 -22.93
N PRO A 62 -6.10 -8.57 -24.15
CA PRO A 62 -5.71 -9.29 -25.38
C PRO A 62 -4.19 -9.42 -25.56
N LYS A 63 -3.41 -8.43 -25.15
CA LYS A 63 -1.94 -8.44 -25.25
C LYS A 63 -1.34 -8.57 -23.85
N LYS A 64 -1.43 -9.76 -23.26
CA LYS A 64 -0.84 -10.07 -21.96
C LYS A 64 0.21 -11.17 -22.06
N GLU A 65 1.25 -11.09 -21.27
CA GLU A 65 2.11 -12.21 -20.88
C GLU A 65 2.14 -12.32 -19.37
N ILE A 66 2.33 -13.52 -18.88
CA ILE A 66 2.35 -13.81 -17.45
C ILE A 66 3.72 -14.39 -17.10
N ILE A 67 4.35 -13.82 -16.07
CA ILE A 67 5.65 -14.23 -15.59
C ILE A 67 5.53 -14.48 -14.10
N ILE A 68 5.73 -15.72 -13.69
CA ILE A 68 5.68 -16.13 -12.30
C ILE A 68 7.10 -16.32 -11.81
N ILE A 69 7.39 -15.76 -10.66
CA ILE A 69 8.71 -15.81 -10.06
C ILE A 69 8.58 -16.45 -8.69
N ASN A 70 9.12 -17.66 -8.54
CA ASN A 70 9.27 -18.31 -7.25
C ASN A 70 10.58 -17.85 -6.60
N ASP A 71 10.50 -17.22 -5.43
CA ASP A 71 11.67 -16.69 -4.70
C ASP A 71 12.19 -17.72 -3.67
N GLY A 72 12.45 -18.95 -4.14
CA GLY A 72 13.00 -20.02 -3.30
C GLY A 72 12.04 -20.49 -2.22
N SER A 73 10.78 -20.77 -2.57
CA SER A 73 9.78 -21.31 -1.65
C SER A 73 10.23 -22.66 -1.08
N SER A 74 9.88 -22.91 0.18
CA SER A 74 10.14 -24.17 0.89
C SER A 74 8.90 -25.05 1.05
N ASP A 75 7.74 -24.57 0.60
CA ASP A 75 6.47 -25.31 0.53
C ASP A 75 6.20 -25.80 -0.90
N ASN A 76 5.00 -26.34 -1.17
CA ASN A 76 4.61 -26.88 -2.48
C ASN A 76 4.28 -25.79 -3.52
N THR A 77 4.69 -24.53 -3.33
CA THR A 77 4.40 -23.44 -4.29
C THR A 77 4.96 -23.74 -5.67
N ALA A 78 6.21 -24.18 -5.75
CA ALA A 78 6.87 -24.45 -7.04
C ALA A 78 6.19 -25.61 -7.78
N GLU A 79 5.86 -26.68 -7.08
CA GLU A 79 5.19 -27.86 -7.63
C GLU A 79 3.83 -27.50 -8.23
N ILE A 80 3.03 -26.67 -7.53
CA ILE A 80 1.74 -26.20 -8.01
C ILE A 80 1.90 -25.38 -9.29
N ILE A 81 2.92 -24.50 -9.36
CA ILE A 81 3.19 -23.70 -10.54
C ILE A 81 3.61 -24.59 -11.71
N TYR A 82 4.49 -25.59 -11.49
CA TYR A 82 4.90 -26.56 -12.51
C TYR A 82 3.71 -27.36 -13.05
N GLU A 83 2.82 -27.83 -12.19
CA GLU A 83 1.58 -28.52 -12.60
C GLU A 83 0.72 -27.63 -13.52
N MET A 84 0.48 -26.37 -13.11
CA MET A 84 -0.31 -25.44 -13.91
C MET A 84 0.35 -25.09 -15.25
N LYS A 85 1.67 -25.07 -15.32
CA LYS A 85 2.43 -24.79 -16.54
C LYS A 85 2.25 -25.88 -17.60
N GLN A 86 1.92 -27.10 -17.23
CA GLN A 86 1.64 -28.18 -18.19
C GLN A 86 0.35 -27.91 -19.01
N HIS A 87 -0.56 -27.08 -18.49
CA HIS A 87 -1.87 -26.80 -19.09
C HIS A 87 -2.07 -25.36 -19.56
N HIS A 88 -1.14 -24.46 -19.19
CA HIS A 88 -1.25 -23.03 -19.47
C HIS A 88 0.08 -22.44 -19.94
N ASP A 89 -0.01 -21.47 -20.86
CA ASP A 89 1.17 -20.75 -21.36
C ASP A 89 1.51 -19.55 -20.45
N PHE A 90 2.62 -19.64 -19.76
CA PHE A 90 3.24 -18.55 -19.00
C PHE A 90 4.73 -18.81 -18.78
N LYS A 91 5.48 -17.76 -18.50
CA LYS A 91 6.91 -17.87 -18.15
C LYS A 91 7.03 -18.20 -16.66
N PHE A 92 7.89 -19.14 -16.32
CA PHE A 92 8.20 -19.47 -14.93
C PHE A 92 9.70 -19.28 -14.65
N VAL A 93 10.01 -18.45 -13.67
CA VAL A 93 11.36 -18.17 -13.17
C VAL A 93 11.45 -18.75 -11.77
N ASP A 94 12.19 -19.84 -11.62
CA ASP A 94 12.35 -20.57 -10.36
C ASP A 94 13.70 -20.23 -9.71
N LEU A 95 13.68 -19.33 -8.72
CA LEU A 95 14.86 -18.93 -7.97
C LEU A 95 15.08 -19.92 -6.82
N GLN A 96 16.33 -20.32 -6.60
CA GLN A 96 16.67 -21.34 -5.59
C GLN A 96 16.82 -20.79 -4.17
N VAL A 97 16.92 -19.45 -4.03
CA VAL A 97 17.19 -18.81 -2.74
C VAL A 97 16.31 -17.59 -2.58
N ASN A 98 15.62 -17.49 -1.42
CA ASN A 98 14.85 -16.32 -1.07
C ASN A 98 15.78 -15.09 -0.91
N ARG A 99 15.62 -14.14 -1.82
CA ARG A 99 16.30 -12.83 -1.82
C ARG A 99 15.34 -11.67 -1.70
N GLY A 100 14.07 -11.95 -1.42
CA GLY A 100 13.02 -10.97 -1.19
C GLY A 100 12.29 -10.52 -2.44
N LYS A 101 11.09 -9.98 -2.24
CA LYS A 101 10.15 -9.59 -3.29
C LYS A 101 10.77 -8.64 -4.32
N ALA A 102 11.55 -7.64 -3.86
CA ALA A 102 12.22 -6.71 -4.76
C ALA A 102 13.13 -7.42 -5.76
N ASN A 103 13.91 -8.42 -5.30
CA ASN A 103 14.75 -9.22 -6.18
C ASN A 103 13.91 -10.06 -7.15
N ALA A 104 12.87 -10.72 -6.67
CA ALA A 104 11.97 -11.50 -7.52
C ALA A 104 11.34 -10.64 -8.63
N LEU A 105 10.84 -9.44 -8.29
CA LEU A 105 10.30 -8.51 -9.27
C LEU A 105 11.36 -8.03 -10.28
N ASN A 106 12.58 -7.74 -9.83
CA ASN A 106 13.69 -7.35 -10.71
C ASN A 106 14.05 -8.46 -11.71
N GLU A 107 14.06 -9.72 -11.25
CA GLU A 107 14.26 -10.88 -12.14
C GLU A 107 13.07 -10.99 -13.12
N GLY A 108 11.84 -10.85 -12.65
CA GLY A 108 10.66 -10.89 -13.52
C GLY A 108 10.68 -9.85 -14.64
N VAL A 109 11.12 -8.61 -14.36
CA VAL A 109 11.22 -7.55 -15.39
C VAL A 109 12.23 -7.92 -16.48
N LYS A 110 13.32 -8.62 -16.18
CA LYS A 110 14.30 -9.07 -17.19
C LYS A 110 13.66 -9.99 -18.21
N HIS A 111 12.66 -10.77 -17.81
CA HIS A 111 11.93 -11.70 -18.67
C HIS A 111 10.71 -11.07 -19.36
N SER A 112 10.37 -9.80 -19.06
CA SER A 112 9.23 -9.10 -19.62
C SER A 112 9.48 -8.60 -21.03
N SER A 113 8.52 -8.81 -21.93
CA SER A 113 8.60 -8.40 -23.35
C SER A 113 7.91 -7.06 -23.62
N TYR A 114 6.90 -6.69 -22.82
CA TYR A 114 6.11 -5.48 -23.01
C TYR A 114 6.69 -4.26 -22.28
N ASP A 115 6.28 -3.07 -22.73
CA ASP A 115 6.71 -1.79 -22.16
C ASP A 115 6.00 -1.44 -20.83
N TYR A 116 4.96 -2.18 -20.49
CA TYR A 116 4.23 -2.02 -19.25
C TYR A 116 4.28 -3.30 -18.42
N VAL A 117 4.57 -3.12 -17.13
CA VAL A 117 4.76 -4.23 -16.19
C VAL A 117 3.78 -4.07 -15.05
N MET A 118 2.92 -5.06 -14.82
CA MET A 118 1.97 -5.09 -13.72
C MET A 118 2.45 -6.04 -12.63
N CYS A 119 2.74 -5.49 -11.46
CA CYS A 119 3.12 -6.27 -10.30
C CYS A 119 1.90 -6.71 -9.51
N LEU A 120 1.88 -7.97 -9.11
CA LEU A 120 0.82 -8.62 -8.35
C LEU A 120 1.40 -9.45 -7.22
N ASP A 121 0.74 -9.46 -6.06
CA ASP A 121 1.02 -10.44 -5.01
C ASP A 121 0.31 -11.77 -5.31
N ALA A 122 0.89 -12.85 -4.84
CA ALA A 122 0.42 -14.22 -5.11
C ALA A 122 -0.89 -14.60 -4.37
N ASP A 123 -1.50 -13.68 -3.62
CA ASP A 123 -2.80 -13.82 -2.96
C ASP A 123 -3.89 -12.89 -3.52
N THR A 124 -3.58 -12.20 -4.62
CA THR A 124 -4.38 -11.09 -5.14
C THR A 124 -5.27 -11.53 -6.30
N ILE A 125 -6.56 -11.27 -6.19
CA ILE A 125 -7.56 -11.47 -7.25
C ILE A 125 -7.88 -10.14 -7.90
N VAL A 126 -7.69 -10.04 -9.22
CA VAL A 126 -7.82 -8.80 -9.99
C VAL A 126 -9.17 -8.73 -10.70
N ASN A 127 -9.80 -7.55 -10.69
CA ASN A 127 -11.01 -7.30 -11.50
C ASN A 127 -10.69 -7.34 -13.01
N GLN A 128 -11.59 -7.92 -13.81
CA GLN A 128 -11.40 -8.14 -15.25
C GLN A 128 -11.10 -6.86 -16.05
N ASP A 129 -11.67 -5.72 -15.64
CA ASP A 129 -11.50 -4.45 -16.35
C ASP A 129 -10.36 -3.59 -15.76
N ALA A 130 -9.77 -3.99 -14.63
CA ALA A 130 -8.76 -3.19 -13.93
C ALA A 130 -7.53 -2.86 -14.78
N PRO A 131 -6.95 -3.78 -15.59
CA PRO A 131 -5.82 -3.46 -16.45
C PRO A 131 -6.14 -2.37 -17.47
N TYR A 132 -7.36 -2.34 -18.01
CA TYR A 132 -7.80 -1.31 -18.96
C TYR A 132 -7.89 0.06 -18.30
N TYR A 133 -8.46 0.15 -17.08
CA TYR A 133 -8.54 1.41 -16.35
C TYR A 133 -7.16 1.98 -16.04
N MET A 134 -6.21 1.12 -15.67
CA MET A 134 -4.84 1.54 -15.37
C MET A 134 -4.11 1.99 -16.63
N MET A 135 -4.26 1.28 -17.73
CA MET A 135 -3.62 1.63 -19.02
C MET A 135 -4.14 2.96 -19.57
N ASP A 136 -5.43 3.28 -19.40
CA ASP A 136 -6.00 4.54 -19.85
C ASP A 136 -5.34 5.77 -19.20
N ASN A 137 -4.82 5.65 -17.98
CA ASN A 137 -4.10 6.72 -17.32
C ASN A 137 -2.82 7.10 -18.07
N PHE A 138 -2.06 6.12 -18.59
CA PHE A 138 -0.81 6.37 -19.32
C PHE A 138 -1.02 7.11 -20.65
N LYS A 139 -2.20 6.96 -21.27
CA LYS A 139 -2.54 7.71 -22.49
C LYS A 139 -2.74 9.20 -22.25
N GLN A 140 -3.07 9.59 -21.01
CA GLN A 140 -3.41 10.96 -20.64
C GLN A 140 -2.23 11.77 -20.09
N ASP A 141 -1.18 11.11 -19.58
CA ASP A 141 -0.04 11.78 -18.97
C ASP A 141 1.29 11.08 -19.36
N PRO A 142 2.09 11.69 -20.24
CA PRO A 142 3.40 11.13 -20.66
C PRO A 142 4.43 11.02 -19.52
N LYS A 143 4.29 11.82 -18.46
CA LYS A 143 5.17 11.79 -17.28
C LYS A 143 4.79 10.72 -16.26
N LEU A 144 3.76 9.94 -16.56
CA LEU A 144 3.30 8.91 -15.65
C LEU A 144 4.28 7.73 -15.65
N GLY A 145 4.84 7.42 -14.48
CA GLY A 145 5.73 6.29 -14.26
C GLY A 145 5.00 5.05 -13.74
N ALA A 146 3.93 5.25 -12.96
CA ALA A 146 3.14 4.18 -12.38
C ALA A 146 1.67 4.56 -12.16
N VAL A 147 0.80 3.55 -12.17
CA VAL A 147 -0.61 3.64 -11.75
C VAL A 147 -0.84 2.61 -10.67
N THR A 148 -1.22 3.05 -9.47
CA THR A 148 -1.58 2.16 -8.37
C THR A 148 -3.07 1.91 -8.34
N GLY A 149 -3.47 0.65 -8.14
CA GLY A 149 -4.86 0.24 -8.03
C GLY A 149 -5.45 0.43 -6.63
N ASN A 150 -6.66 -0.09 -6.48
CA ASN A 150 -7.52 0.03 -5.32
C ASN A 150 -7.70 -1.35 -4.65
N PRO A 151 -6.76 -1.79 -3.80
CA PRO A 151 -6.86 -3.05 -3.10
C PRO A 151 -7.99 -3.05 -2.07
N ARG A 152 -8.70 -4.17 -2.01
CA ARG A 152 -9.81 -4.49 -1.12
C ARG A 152 -9.50 -5.74 -0.33
N ILE A 153 -10.16 -5.90 0.81
CA ILE A 153 -9.99 -7.08 1.66
C ILE A 153 -10.87 -8.22 1.14
N ARG A 154 -10.26 -9.39 0.93
CA ARG A 154 -10.94 -10.63 0.52
C ARG A 154 -11.53 -11.36 1.71
N ASN A 155 -10.74 -11.57 2.78
CA ASN A 155 -11.15 -12.29 4.00
C ASN A 155 -11.78 -11.32 5.02
N LYS A 156 -13.08 -11.51 5.26
CA LYS A 156 -13.89 -10.69 6.18
C LYS A 156 -14.60 -11.56 7.24
N SER A 157 -14.04 -12.73 7.51
CA SER A 157 -14.59 -13.70 8.45
C SER A 157 -14.52 -13.21 9.89
N SER A 158 -13.38 -12.63 10.26
CA SER A 158 -13.12 -12.12 11.60
C SER A 158 -13.52 -10.65 11.78
N ILE A 159 -13.66 -10.22 13.04
CA ILE A 159 -13.83 -8.80 13.40
C ILE A 159 -12.65 -8.00 12.90
N LEU A 160 -11.42 -8.54 13.02
CA LEU A 160 -10.20 -7.88 12.59
C LEU A 160 -10.16 -7.67 11.07
N GLY A 161 -10.61 -8.64 10.27
CA GLY A 161 -10.76 -8.49 8.82
C GLY A 161 -11.77 -7.39 8.45
N LYS A 162 -12.90 -7.33 9.15
CA LYS A 162 -13.93 -6.27 8.96
C LYS A 162 -13.38 -4.89 9.29
N ILE A 163 -12.66 -4.74 10.40
CA ILE A 163 -12.02 -3.49 10.81
C ILE A 163 -11.00 -3.03 9.76
N GLN A 164 -10.14 -3.92 9.27
CA GLN A 164 -9.16 -3.59 8.23
C GLN A 164 -9.83 -3.13 6.92
N THR A 165 -11.05 -3.59 6.62
CA THR A 165 -11.81 -3.08 5.47
C THR A 165 -12.08 -1.57 5.57
N ILE A 166 -12.43 -1.09 6.76
CA ILE A 166 -12.66 0.33 7.04
C ILE A 166 -11.35 1.11 6.98
N GLU A 167 -10.31 0.53 7.56
CA GLU A 167 -8.97 1.10 7.56
C GLU A 167 -8.45 1.31 6.13
N TYR A 168 -8.59 0.31 5.26
CA TYR A 168 -8.20 0.40 3.85
C TYR A 168 -9.04 1.43 3.08
N ALA A 169 -10.31 1.59 3.39
CA ALA A 169 -11.11 2.67 2.84
C ALA A 169 -10.52 4.05 3.17
N SER A 170 -10.02 4.24 4.40
CA SER A 170 -9.36 5.49 4.80
C SER A 170 -7.96 5.63 4.20
N LEU A 171 -7.08 4.64 4.38
CA LEU A 171 -5.67 4.71 3.97
C LEU A 171 -5.52 4.75 2.44
N ILE A 172 -6.23 3.90 1.74
CA ILE A 172 -6.13 3.77 0.28
C ILE A 172 -7.19 4.64 -0.38
N GLY A 173 -8.43 4.54 0.08
CA GLY A 173 -9.53 5.27 -0.51
C GLY A 173 -9.41 6.78 -0.33
N CYS A 174 -9.26 7.28 0.89
CA CYS A 174 -9.24 8.71 1.19
C CYS A 174 -7.86 9.35 0.91
N ILE A 175 -6.80 8.81 1.53
CA ILE A 175 -5.48 9.44 1.49
C ILE A 175 -4.89 9.43 0.08
N LYS A 176 -4.94 8.32 -0.67
CA LYS A 176 -4.38 8.26 -2.03
C LYS A 176 -5.10 9.19 -3.01
N ARG A 177 -6.42 9.39 -2.87
CA ARG A 177 -7.15 10.38 -3.67
C ARG A 177 -6.59 11.78 -3.46
N SER A 178 -6.40 12.17 -2.22
CA SER A 178 -5.85 13.48 -1.86
C SER A 178 -4.39 13.63 -2.30
N GLN A 179 -3.56 12.62 -2.07
CA GLN A 179 -2.15 12.60 -2.49
C GLN A 179 -2.01 12.66 -4.02
N SER A 180 -2.91 12.02 -4.77
CA SER A 180 -2.93 12.09 -6.23
C SER A 180 -3.16 13.53 -6.73
N LEU A 181 -4.02 14.31 -6.06
CA LEU A 181 -4.20 15.74 -6.36
C LEU A 181 -2.96 16.57 -6.04
N ALA A 182 -2.27 16.23 -4.95
CA ALA A 182 -1.04 16.92 -4.56
C ALA A 182 0.17 16.60 -5.47
N GLY A 183 0.02 15.61 -6.36
CA GLY A 183 1.05 15.20 -7.30
C GLY A 183 2.15 14.29 -6.75
N ALA A 184 2.01 13.82 -5.50
CA ALA A 184 2.90 12.80 -4.96
C ALA A 184 2.13 11.81 -4.06
N ILE A 185 2.16 10.54 -4.43
CA ILE A 185 1.62 9.42 -3.65
C ILE A 185 2.76 8.83 -2.83
N ASN A 186 2.59 8.78 -1.50
CA ASN A 186 3.62 8.29 -0.58
C ASN A 186 4.04 6.84 -0.88
N THR A 187 3.06 6.00 -1.18
CA THR A 187 3.29 4.60 -1.55
C THR A 187 2.28 4.12 -2.59
N ILE A 188 2.78 3.43 -3.59
CA ILE A 188 1.94 2.57 -4.44
C ILE A 188 1.40 1.41 -3.60
N SER A 189 0.46 0.65 -4.14
CA SER A 189 0.08 -0.65 -3.55
C SER A 189 0.99 -1.73 -4.11
N GLY A 190 1.89 -2.27 -3.31
CA GLY A 190 2.78 -3.35 -3.71
C GLY A 190 2.05 -4.59 -4.23
N VAL A 191 0.77 -4.74 -3.84
CA VAL A 191 -0.10 -5.85 -4.27
C VAL A 191 -0.69 -5.67 -5.67
N PHE A 192 -0.78 -4.44 -6.20
CA PHE A 192 -1.40 -4.17 -7.50
C PHE A 192 -1.01 -2.81 -8.07
N THR A 193 -0.02 -2.79 -8.93
CA THR A 193 0.48 -1.56 -9.57
C THR A 193 0.99 -1.84 -10.99
N LEU A 194 0.61 -0.97 -11.93
CA LEU A 194 1.08 -0.97 -13.31
C LEU A 194 2.18 0.08 -13.47
N PHE A 195 3.34 -0.31 -13.97
CA PHE A 195 4.50 0.54 -14.20
C PHE A 195 4.83 0.68 -15.67
N LYS A 196 5.35 1.83 -16.06
CA LYS A 196 6.07 1.99 -17.32
C LYS A 196 7.48 1.46 -17.15
N LYS A 197 7.88 0.47 -17.95
CA LYS A 197 9.18 -0.22 -17.85
C LYS A 197 10.37 0.73 -18.00
N SER A 198 10.26 1.73 -18.89
CA SER A 198 11.29 2.76 -19.05
C SER A 198 11.50 3.60 -17.78
N ALA A 199 10.41 3.93 -17.06
CA ALA A 199 10.50 4.67 -15.79
C ALA A 199 11.15 3.81 -14.71
N LEU A 200 10.80 2.52 -14.61
CA LEU A 200 11.46 1.59 -13.68
C LEU A 200 12.96 1.47 -13.98
N LYS A 201 13.33 1.39 -15.25
CA LYS A 201 14.73 1.31 -15.68
C LYS A 201 15.51 2.57 -15.29
N GLU A 202 14.93 3.75 -15.48
CA GLU A 202 15.55 5.04 -15.18
C GLU A 202 15.85 5.18 -13.68
N VAL A 203 14.94 4.69 -12.81
CA VAL A 203 15.15 4.74 -11.36
C VAL A 203 15.95 3.55 -10.81
N GLY A 204 16.43 2.64 -11.65
CA GLY A 204 17.22 1.48 -11.24
C GLY A 204 16.40 0.37 -10.57
N TYR A 205 15.13 0.20 -10.98
CA TYR A 205 14.21 -0.84 -10.50
C TYR A 205 13.93 -0.80 -8.99
N TRP A 206 13.58 -1.93 -8.37
CA TRP A 206 13.33 -2.03 -6.93
C TRP A 206 14.63 -2.24 -6.14
N ASP A 207 14.77 -1.53 -5.02
CA ASP A 207 15.92 -1.68 -4.13
C ASP A 207 15.78 -2.96 -3.28
N THR A 208 16.71 -3.88 -3.46
CA THR A 208 16.66 -5.21 -2.83
C THR A 208 16.93 -5.20 -1.32
N ASP A 209 17.49 -4.12 -0.80
CA ASP A 209 17.82 -3.93 0.61
C ASP A 209 16.75 -3.16 1.41
N MET A 210 15.60 -2.85 0.77
CA MET A 210 14.47 -2.14 1.40
C MET A 210 13.34 -3.10 1.77
N ILE A 211 12.89 -3.01 3.03
CA ILE A 211 11.80 -3.88 3.55
C ILE A 211 10.45 -3.59 2.87
N THR A 212 10.25 -2.35 2.41
CA THR A 212 9.07 -1.91 1.66
C THR A 212 9.52 -1.35 0.31
N GLU A 213 9.67 -2.26 -0.64
CA GLU A 213 10.09 -1.97 -2.01
C GLU A 213 9.15 -1.01 -2.72
N ASP A 214 7.87 -1.05 -2.36
CA ASP A 214 6.78 -0.24 -2.90
C ASP A 214 6.87 1.24 -2.47
N ILE A 215 7.18 1.53 -1.20
CA ILE A 215 7.44 2.89 -0.74
C ILE A 215 8.72 3.40 -1.41
N ALA A 216 9.78 2.58 -1.41
CA ALA A 216 11.08 2.96 -1.94
C ALA A 216 11.02 3.33 -3.43
N VAL A 217 10.38 2.52 -4.27
CA VAL A 217 10.23 2.81 -5.71
C VAL A 217 9.32 4.01 -5.96
N SER A 218 8.31 4.24 -5.12
CA SER A 218 7.44 5.42 -5.22
C SER A 218 8.24 6.72 -5.07
N TRP A 219 9.09 6.80 -4.04
CA TRP A 219 9.94 7.98 -3.81
C TRP A 219 10.98 8.16 -4.90
N LYS A 220 11.60 7.08 -5.39
CA LYS A 220 12.54 7.14 -6.52
C LYS A 220 11.86 7.68 -7.78
N LEU A 221 10.66 7.22 -8.12
CA LEU A 221 9.91 7.74 -9.26
C LEU A 221 9.61 9.23 -9.11
N HIS A 222 9.16 9.66 -7.94
CA HIS A 222 8.92 11.08 -7.70
C HIS A 222 10.20 11.92 -7.76
N LEU A 223 11.32 11.44 -7.23
CA LEU A 223 12.61 12.13 -7.30
C LEU A 223 13.11 12.26 -8.75
N ALA A 224 12.81 11.29 -9.61
CA ALA A 224 13.11 11.28 -11.04
C ALA A 224 12.05 11.98 -11.93
N ASP A 225 11.20 12.83 -11.36
CA ASP A 225 10.14 13.60 -12.06
C ASP A 225 9.01 12.80 -12.67
N PHE A 226 8.88 11.51 -12.36
CA PHE A 226 7.71 10.74 -12.73
C PHE A 226 6.55 10.98 -11.78
N ARG A 227 5.34 10.94 -12.34
CA ARG A 227 4.09 10.96 -11.59
C ARG A 227 3.59 9.56 -11.30
N ILE A 228 2.85 9.43 -10.22
CA ILE A 228 2.12 8.22 -9.87
C ILE A 228 0.64 8.61 -9.74
N ASN A 229 -0.24 7.91 -10.46
CA ASN A 229 -1.68 8.10 -10.34
C ASN A 229 -2.32 6.97 -9.52
N TYR A 230 -3.42 7.31 -8.86
CA TYR A 230 -4.32 6.35 -8.23
C TYR A 230 -5.55 6.14 -9.11
N GLU A 231 -5.85 4.87 -9.43
CA GLU A 231 -7.04 4.52 -10.22
C GLU A 231 -8.05 3.75 -9.34
N PRO A 232 -9.06 4.43 -8.78
CA PRO A 232 -10.01 3.81 -7.85
C PRO A 232 -10.91 2.73 -8.47
N ARG A 233 -11.10 2.71 -9.80
CA ARG A 233 -11.86 1.67 -10.51
C ARG A 233 -11.07 0.38 -10.71
N ALA A 234 -9.73 0.47 -10.66
CA ALA A 234 -8.85 -0.69 -10.77
C ALA A 234 -8.81 -1.44 -9.45
N MET A 235 -9.83 -2.25 -9.20
CA MET A 235 -9.97 -3.01 -7.96
C MET A 235 -9.23 -4.34 -8.01
N CYS A 236 -8.67 -4.74 -6.89
CA CYS A 236 -8.23 -6.09 -6.60
C CYS A 236 -8.60 -6.48 -5.17
N TRP A 237 -8.61 -7.77 -4.88
CA TRP A 237 -8.92 -8.31 -3.55
C TRP A 237 -7.73 -9.11 -3.06
N MET A 238 -7.24 -8.76 -1.88
CA MET A 238 -6.09 -9.36 -1.22
C MET A 238 -6.45 -9.93 0.15
N LEU A 239 -5.63 -10.81 0.67
CA LEU A 239 -5.76 -11.34 2.02
C LEU A 239 -5.05 -10.43 3.03
N VAL A 240 -5.61 -10.36 4.24
CA VAL A 240 -5.03 -9.61 5.36
C VAL A 240 -4.90 -10.49 6.59
N PRO A 241 -4.00 -10.16 7.53
CA PRO A 241 -3.90 -10.87 8.80
C PRO A 241 -5.22 -10.82 9.59
N GLU A 242 -5.64 -11.95 10.11
CA GLU A 242 -6.82 -12.04 10.98
C GLU A 242 -6.44 -12.31 12.45
N THR A 243 -5.15 -12.28 12.79
CA THR A 243 -4.64 -12.32 14.16
C THR A 243 -4.01 -10.98 14.55
N VAL A 244 -4.09 -10.64 15.85
CA VAL A 244 -3.47 -9.41 16.38
C VAL A 244 -1.95 -9.44 16.19
N GLY A 245 -1.33 -10.59 16.38
CA GLY A 245 0.11 -10.77 16.16
C GLY A 245 0.53 -10.58 14.70
N GLY A 246 -0.25 -11.09 13.75
CA GLY A 246 -0.05 -10.89 12.33
C GLY A 246 -0.21 -9.42 11.93
N LEU A 247 -1.27 -8.75 12.42
CA LEU A 247 -1.49 -7.32 12.20
C LEU A 247 -0.31 -6.50 12.74
N TRP A 248 0.15 -6.76 13.96
CA TRP A 248 1.28 -6.06 14.57
C TRP A 248 2.55 -6.19 13.72
N LYS A 249 2.89 -7.41 13.30
CA LYS A 249 4.07 -7.66 12.44
C LYS A 249 3.97 -6.89 11.12
N GLN A 250 2.79 -6.89 10.49
CA GLN A 250 2.55 -6.18 9.24
C GLN A 250 2.74 -4.66 9.42
N ARG A 251 2.14 -4.06 10.46
CA ARG A 251 2.23 -2.62 10.73
C ARG A 251 3.66 -2.20 11.08
N LEU A 252 4.34 -3.02 11.89
CA LEU A 252 5.74 -2.77 12.25
C LEU A 252 6.64 -2.76 11.01
N ARG A 253 6.44 -3.72 10.08
CA ARG A 253 7.17 -3.78 8.82
C ARG A 253 6.90 -2.55 7.95
N TRP A 254 5.64 -2.13 7.82
CA TRP A 254 5.29 -0.95 7.02
C TRP A 254 5.87 0.34 7.59
N ALA A 255 5.76 0.55 8.89
CA ALA A 255 6.32 1.74 9.53
C ALA A 255 7.85 1.76 9.47
N GLN A 256 8.51 0.62 9.74
CA GLN A 256 9.96 0.51 9.63
C GLN A 256 10.42 0.86 8.21
N GLY A 257 9.81 0.26 7.18
CA GLY A 257 10.17 0.54 5.79
C GLY A 257 9.92 2.00 5.39
N GLY A 258 8.81 2.60 5.83
CA GLY A 258 8.56 4.04 5.63
C GLY A 258 9.65 4.92 6.26
N HIS A 259 10.07 4.60 7.49
CA HIS A 259 11.17 5.33 8.15
C HIS A 259 12.52 5.09 7.46
N GLU A 260 12.79 3.89 6.95
CA GLU A 260 14.02 3.61 6.18
C GLU A 260 14.09 4.44 4.90
N VAL A 261 12.96 4.56 4.16
CA VAL A 261 12.87 5.42 2.97
C VAL A 261 13.05 6.89 3.34
N LEU A 262 12.39 7.36 4.40
CA LEU A 262 12.55 8.72 4.90
C LEU A 262 14.03 9.06 5.17
N LEU A 263 14.73 8.17 5.89
CA LEU A 263 16.14 8.37 6.24
C LEU A 263 17.06 8.32 5.02
N ARG A 264 16.79 7.42 4.06
CA ARG A 264 17.56 7.26 2.83
C ARG A 264 17.42 8.49 1.93
N ASP A 265 16.18 8.93 1.71
CA ASP A 265 15.84 9.91 0.67
C ASP A 265 15.73 11.34 1.22
N PHE A 266 15.98 11.56 2.50
CA PHE A 266 15.86 12.86 3.16
C PHE A 266 16.62 13.97 2.40
N TRP A 267 17.91 13.79 2.18
CA TRP A 267 18.73 14.80 1.52
C TRP A 267 18.40 14.98 0.03
N ALA A 268 18.04 13.90 -0.66
CA ALA A 268 17.59 13.96 -2.05
C ALA A 268 16.27 14.75 -2.14
N THR A 269 15.34 14.49 -1.23
CA THR A 269 14.07 15.23 -1.12
C THR A 269 14.32 16.71 -0.87
N MET A 270 15.17 17.07 0.10
CA MET A 270 15.50 18.47 0.39
C MET A 270 16.09 19.20 -0.82
N LYS A 271 16.88 18.53 -1.63
CA LYS A 271 17.47 19.09 -2.87
C LYS A 271 16.47 19.17 -4.02
N SER A 272 15.40 18.38 -4.02
CA SER A 272 14.46 18.25 -5.15
C SER A 272 13.60 19.50 -5.39
N LYS A 273 13.42 20.37 -4.39
CA LYS A 273 12.53 21.53 -4.39
C LYS A 273 11.06 21.21 -4.72
N LYS A 274 10.63 19.96 -4.50
CA LYS A 274 9.26 19.49 -4.79
C LYS A 274 8.38 19.62 -3.54
N LEU A 275 7.46 20.58 -3.55
CA LEU A 275 6.56 20.85 -2.43
C LEU A 275 5.76 19.61 -1.99
N SER A 276 5.30 18.81 -2.95
CA SER A 276 4.54 17.59 -2.66
C SER A 276 5.35 16.56 -1.84
N LEU A 277 6.65 16.38 -2.17
CA LEU A 277 7.53 15.52 -1.39
C LEU A 277 7.86 16.11 -0.02
N TYR A 278 8.00 17.44 0.08
CA TYR A 278 8.18 18.10 1.38
C TYR A 278 6.99 17.88 2.31
N ILE A 279 5.76 17.93 1.79
CA ILE A 279 4.55 17.66 2.58
C ILE A 279 4.57 16.23 3.13
N LEU A 280 4.88 15.23 2.28
CA LEU A 280 4.97 13.83 2.69
C LEU A 280 6.08 13.59 3.72
N MET A 281 7.25 14.17 3.48
CA MET A 281 8.39 14.08 4.39
C MET A 281 8.09 14.74 5.74
N PHE A 282 7.53 15.94 5.73
CA PHE A 282 7.16 16.69 6.93
C PHE A 282 6.11 15.94 7.75
N GLU A 283 5.10 15.35 7.10
CA GLU A 283 4.08 14.54 7.77
C GLU A 283 4.70 13.38 8.55
N GLN A 284 5.64 12.66 7.94
CA GLN A 284 6.32 11.54 8.60
C GLN A 284 7.20 12.02 9.77
N ILE A 285 7.98 13.08 9.58
CA ILE A 285 8.86 13.63 10.62
C ILE A 285 8.04 14.11 11.81
N VAL A 286 6.99 14.91 11.56
CA VAL A 286 6.11 15.42 12.64
C VAL A 286 5.44 14.28 13.39
N SER A 287 4.99 13.25 12.68
CA SER A 287 4.39 12.06 13.31
C SER A 287 5.38 11.35 14.25
N ILE A 288 6.62 11.15 13.82
CA ILE A 288 7.67 10.55 14.65
C ILE A 288 7.95 11.42 15.88
N ILE A 289 8.24 12.70 15.67
CA ILE A 289 8.55 13.65 16.77
C ILE A 289 7.40 13.67 17.78
N TRP A 290 6.17 13.78 17.31
CA TRP A 290 5.00 13.87 18.16
C TRP A 290 4.80 12.63 19.04
N VAL A 291 5.00 11.42 18.50
CA VAL A 291 4.92 10.17 19.27
C VAL A 291 5.99 10.13 20.37
N TYR A 292 7.24 10.48 20.04
CA TYR A 292 8.31 10.49 21.04
C TYR A 292 8.15 11.61 22.09
N MET A 293 7.63 12.77 21.70
CA MET A 293 7.31 13.85 22.64
C MET A 293 6.23 13.42 23.64
N ILE A 294 5.17 12.73 23.19
CA ILE A 294 4.17 12.16 24.10
C ILE A 294 4.80 11.14 25.05
N LEU A 295 5.63 10.23 24.53
CA LEU A 295 6.31 9.23 25.35
C LEU A 295 7.18 9.89 26.44
N LEU A 296 7.97 10.89 26.08
CA LEU A 296 8.81 11.65 27.01
C LEU A 296 7.96 12.42 28.02
N TYR A 297 6.86 13.01 27.59
CA TYR A 297 5.95 13.72 28.48
C TYR A 297 5.27 12.78 29.50
N LEU A 298 4.82 11.61 29.06
CA LEU A 298 4.26 10.60 29.96
C LEU A 298 5.31 10.09 30.96
N ALA A 299 6.54 9.84 30.50
CA ALA A 299 7.65 9.46 31.37
C ALA A 299 7.94 10.56 32.40
N PHE A 300 7.99 11.83 31.99
CA PHE A 300 8.15 12.97 32.88
C PHE A 300 7.04 13.02 33.94
N LEU A 301 5.78 12.89 33.55
CA LEU A 301 4.67 12.89 34.49
C LEU A 301 4.75 11.73 35.49
N LEU A 302 5.14 10.53 35.06
CA LEU A 302 5.32 9.37 35.94
C LEU A 302 6.47 9.59 36.95
N MET A 303 7.58 10.16 36.49
CA MET A 303 8.74 10.42 37.37
C MET A 303 8.50 11.54 38.36
N THR A 304 7.68 12.51 38.02
CA THR A 304 7.45 13.71 38.85
C THR A 304 6.11 13.72 39.57
N ALA A 305 5.28 12.67 39.41
CA ALA A 305 3.93 12.61 39.97
C ALA A 305 3.84 12.91 41.47
N ASN A 306 4.84 12.48 42.25
CA ASN A 306 4.90 12.71 43.70
C ASN A 306 5.32 14.13 44.10
N PHE A 307 5.84 14.92 43.15
CA PHE A 307 6.35 16.27 43.38
C PHE A 307 5.48 17.35 42.71
N LEU A 308 4.57 16.96 41.83
CA LEU A 308 3.70 17.89 41.13
C LEU A 308 2.45 18.19 41.96
N ASP A 309 2.04 19.46 41.97
CA ASP A 309 0.76 19.86 42.54
C ASP A 309 -0.41 19.20 41.78
N TYR A 310 -1.47 18.86 42.53
CA TYR A 310 -2.69 18.26 41.99
C TYR A 310 -3.29 19.10 40.84
N THR A 311 -3.23 20.42 40.98
CA THR A 311 -3.71 21.35 39.95
C THR A 311 -2.99 21.18 38.62
N TYR A 312 -1.64 21.05 38.69
CA TYR A 312 -0.84 20.82 37.47
C TYR A 312 -1.16 19.48 36.82
N LEU A 313 -1.25 18.40 37.59
CA LEU A 313 -1.66 17.09 37.06
C LEU A 313 -3.02 17.13 36.40
N LYS A 314 -4.01 17.77 37.06
CA LYS A 314 -5.35 17.94 36.52
C LYS A 314 -5.34 18.66 35.16
N TYR A 315 -4.65 19.79 35.05
CA TYR A 315 -4.55 20.52 33.77
C TYR A 315 -3.84 19.69 32.69
N SER A 316 -2.75 19.01 33.04
CA SER A 316 -2.01 18.14 32.13
C SER A 316 -2.88 17.01 31.56
N PHE A 317 -3.62 16.32 32.42
CA PHE A 317 -4.58 15.30 31.97
C PHE A 317 -5.72 15.88 31.15
N SER A 318 -6.22 17.07 31.49
CA SER A 318 -7.29 17.72 30.73
C SER A 318 -6.83 18.09 29.31
N ILE A 319 -5.63 18.64 29.16
CA ILE A 319 -5.05 18.97 27.83
C ILE A 319 -4.84 17.69 27.01
N PHE A 320 -4.28 16.64 27.62
CA PHE A 320 -4.06 15.37 26.96
C PHE A 320 -5.40 14.75 26.50
N PHE A 321 -6.40 14.74 27.37
CA PHE A 321 -7.73 14.23 27.07
C PHE A 321 -8.38 15.02 25.94
N LEU A 322 -8.36 16.36 25.99
CA LEU A 322 -8.93 17.22 24.95
C LEU A 322 -8.24 17.01 23.59
N SER A 323 -6.93 16.89 23.59
CA SER A 323 -6.15 16.62 22.38
C SER A 323 -6.48 15.25 21.78
N SER A 324 -6.56 14.21 22.61
CA SER A 324 -6.92 12.87 22.19
C SER A 324 -8.37 12.79 21.66
N PHE A 325 -9.30 13.49 22.32
CA PHE A 325 -10.69 13.60 21.89
C PHE A 325 -10.79 14.29 20.52
N THR A 326 -10.10 15.40 20.34
CA THR A 326 -10.08 16.13 19.06
C THR A 326 -9.52 15.26 17.93
N MET A 327 -8.41 14.55 18.16
CA MET A 327 -7.84 13.62 17.19
C MET A 327 -8.80 12.49 16.84
N THR A 328 -9.42 11.88 17.84
CA THR A 328 -10.42 10.83 17.64
C THR A 328 -11.61 11.32 16.82
N PHE A 329 -12.13 12.50 17.13
CA PHE A 329 -13.24 13.11 16.41
C PHE A 329 -12.92 13.36 14.93
N ILE A 330 -11.75 13.93 14.64
CA ILE A 330 -11.28 14.14 13.26
C ILE A 330 -11.12 12.81 12.52
N ASN A 331 -10.59 11.78 13.18
CA ASN A 331 -10.46 10.46 12.60
C ASN A 331 -11.82 9.81 12.31
N ILE A 332 -12.80 9.95 13.20
CA ILE A 332 -14.18 9.48 12.96
C ILE A 332 -14.74 10.12 11.68
N ILE A 333 -14.57 11.42 11.50
CA ILE A 333 -14.98 12.11 10.27
C ILE A 333 -14.26 11.54 9.05
N GLN A 334 -12.94 11.36 9.13
CA GLN A 334 -12.14 10.82 8.03
C GLN A 334 -12.60 9.42 7.62
N PHE A 335 -12.82 8.52 8.57
CA PHE A 335 -13.29 7.16 8.30
C PHE A 335 -14.72 7.16 7.73
N THR A 336 -15.60 8.02 8.23
CA THR A 336 -16.97 8.14 7.73
C THR A 336 -16.98 8.62 6.27
N VAL A 337 -16.20 9.64 5.97
CA VAL A 337 -16.04 10.17 4.61
C VAL A 337 -15.45 9.12 3.67
N ALA A 338 -14.43 8.40 4.14
CA ALA A 338 -13.80 7.35 3.37
C ALA A 338 -14.79 6.24 3.01
N LEU A 339 -15.58 5.77 3.98
CA LEU A 339 -16.62 4.77 3.76
C LEU A 339 -17.72 5.27 2.82
N PHE A 340 -18.11 6.54 2.93
CA PHE A 340 -19.09 7.14 2.02
C PHE A 340 -18.61 7.12 0.56
N ILE A 341 -17.39 7.59 0.30
CA ILE A 341 -16.79 7.58 -1.04
C ILE A 341 -16.64 6.14 -1.54
N ASP A 342 -16.17 5.24 -0.70
CA ASP A 342 -15.88 3.85 -1.05
C ASP A 342 -17.12 2.96 -1.19
N SER A 343 -18.28 3.38 -0.64
CA SER A 343 -19.56 2.68 -0.80
C SER A 343 -19.97 2.50 -2.27
N ARG A 344 -19.43 3.33 -3.14
CA ARG A 344 -19.60 3.22 -4.59
C ARG A 344 -19.01 1.93 -5.16
N TYR A 345 -17.90 1.47 -4.61
CA TYR A 345 -17.18 0.27 -5.05
C TYR A 345 -17.62 -0.96 -4.29
N GLU A 346 -17.97 -0.79 -3.02
CA GLU A 346 -18.33 -1.88 -2.12
C GLU A 346 -19.47 -1.48 -1.17
N LYS A 347 -20.73 -1.62 -1.64
CA LYS A 347 -21.94 -1.19 -0.92
C LYS A 347 -22.10 -1.77 0.49
N LYS A 348 -21.60 -3.00 0.72
CA LYS A 348 -21.70 -3.67 2.04
C LYS A 348 -20.81 -3.02 3.12
N ASN A 349 -19.88 -2.16 2.78
CA ASN A 349 -18.98 -1.52 3.73
C ASN A 349 -19.66 -0.51 4.66
N ILE A 350 -20.88 -0.05 4.34
CA ILE A 350 -21.66 0.85 5.22
C ILE A 350 -21.91 0.21 6.59
N ALA A 351 -22.06 -1.11 6.67
CA ALA A 351 -22.18 -1.80 7.95
C ALA A 351 -20.94 -1.59 8.85
N GLY A 352 -19.80 -1.24 8.27
CA GLY A 352 -18.59 -0.89 9.01
C GLY A 352 -18.68 0.38 9.86
N LEU A 353 -19.69 1.23 9.66
CA LEU A 353 -19.91 2.44 10.49
C LEU A 353 -19.99 2.13 11.99
N ILE A 354 -20.42 0.94 12.37
CA ILE A 354 -20.45 0.52 13.79
C ILE A 354 -19.06 0.53 14.44
N PHE A 355 -18.00 0.27 13.66
CA PHE A 355 -16.63 0.27 14.15
C PHE A 355 -16.01 1.68 14.15
N VAL A 356 -16.57 2.62 13.39
CA VAL A 356 -16.03 3.99 13.26
C VAL A 356 -16.14 4.75 14.58
N SER A 357 -17.07 4.40 15.46
CA SER A 357 -17.26 5.08 16.75
C SER A 357 -16.10 4.90 17.73
N TRP A 358 -15.37 3.79 17.67
CA TRP A 358 -14.32 3.45 18.64
C TRP A 358 -12.98 3.05 18.02
N TYR A 359 -12.99 2.44 16.85
CA TYR A 359 -11.76 1.93 16.21
C TYR A 359 -10.71 3.00 15.91
N PRO A 360 -11.05 4.24 15.50
CA PRO A 360 -10.05 5.28 15.26
C PRO A 360 -9.12 5.54 16.44
N THR A 361 -9.62 5.42 17.67
CA THR A 361 -8.81 5.55 18.89
C THR A 361 -7.81 4.41 19.02
N ILE A 362 -8.27 3.17 18.81
CA ILE A 362 -7.40 1.99 18.86
C ILE A 362 -6.37 2.02 17.73
N TYR A 363 -6.80 2.38 16.52
CA TYR A 363 -5.92 2.57 15.38
C TYR A 363 -4.78 3.54 15.68
N TRP A 364 -5.11 4.67 16.30
CA TRP A 364 -4.12 5.66 16.69
C TRP A 364 -3.13 5.12 17.73
N ILE A 365 -3.58 4.41 18.76
CA ILE A 365 -2.73 3.81 19.79
C ILE A 365 -1.78 2.79 19.15
N ILE A 366 -2.29 1.92 18.28
CA ILE A 366 -1.48 0.92 17.56
C ILE A 366 -0.40 1.62 16.73
N ASN A 367 -0.75 2.63 15.94
CA ASN A 367 0.21 3.34 15.12
C ASN A 367 1.28 4.08 15.95
N ALA A 368 0.90 4.73 17.05
CA ALA A 368 1.86 5.35 17.95
C ALA A 368 2.84 4.30 18.52
N ALA A 369 2.32 3.19 19.02
CA ALA A 369 3.15 2.09 19.53
C ALA A 369 4.08 1.53 18.44
N VAL A 370 3.58 1.32 17.23
CA VAL A 370 4.37 0.83 16.11
C VAL A 370 5.52 1.78 15.76
N VAL A 371 5.31 3.10 15.76
CA VAL A 371 6.37 4.10 15.50
C VAL A 371 7.49 3.99 16.53
N ILE A 372 7.18 3.81 17.82
CA ILE A 372 8.17 3.68 18.91
C ILE A 372 9.14 2.52 18.63
N PHE A 373 8.62 1.38 18.14
CA PHE A 373 9.44 0.20 17.87
C PHE A 373 10.07 0.20 16.47
N ALA A 374 9.43 0.83 15.49
CA ALA A 374 9.87 0.84 14.10
C ALA A 374 11.05 1.79 13.85
N PHE A 375 11.01 3.00 14.42
CA PHE A 375 12.03 4.01 14.16
C PHE A 375 13.44 3.60 14.61
N PRO A 376 13.65 3.04 15.83
CA PRO A 376 14.96 2.53 16.21
C PRO A 376 15.47 1.38 15.33
N LYS A 377 14.56 0.54 14.78
CA LYS A 377 14.92 -0.51 13.83
C LYS A 377 15.38 0.08 12.49
N ALA A 378 14.70 1.11 12.01
CA ALA A 378 15.08 1.79 10.77
C ALA A 378 16.46 2.45 10.87
N LEU A 379 16.82 3.01 12.03
CA LEU A 379 18.15 3.58 12.28
C LEU A 379 19.27 2.52 12.24
N LYS A 380 18.97 1.26 12.56
CA LYS A 380 19.91 0.13 12.57
C LYS A 380 19.97 -0.61 11.22
N ARG A 381 19.31 -0.10 10.17
CA ARG A 381 19.28 -0.74 8.86
C ARG A 381 20.70 -1.00 8.33
N LYS A 382 20.92 -2.21 7.84
CA LYS A 382 22.14 -2.56 7.10
C LYS A 382 21.94 -2.26 5.61
N LYS A 383 22.88 -1.53 4.99
CA LYS A 383 22.85 -1.25 3.55
C LYS A 383 23.46 -2.41 2.76
N GLY A 384 22.98 -2.64 1.55
CA GLY A 384 23.61 -3.55 0.60
C GLY A 384 23.35 -5.04 0.81
N GLY A 385 22.29 -5.37 1.57
CA GLY A 385 21.82 -6.76 1.74
C GLY A 385 20.55 -7.04 0.94
N TYR A 386 19.97 -8.24 1.19
CA TYR A 386 18.63 -8.57 0.70
C TYR A 386 17.64 -8.44 1.85
N ALA A 387 16.56 -7.69 1.63
CA ALA A 387 15.41 -7.65 2.52
C ALA A 387 14.52 -8.86 2.23
N THR A 388 14.84 -9.99 2.85
CA THR A 388 14.06 -11.22 2.71
C THR A 388 12.67 -11.03 3.32
N TRP A 389 11.67 -11.60 2.68
CA TRP A 389 10.31 -11.59 3.21
C TRP A 389 9.97 -12.94 3.85
N SER A 390 9.07 -12.90 4.78
CA SER A 390 8.35 -14.07 5.30
C SER A 390 6.91 -13.98 4.85
N SER A 391 6.30 -15.09 4.45
CA SER A 391 4.87 -15.10 4.13
C SER A 391 4.08 -14.60 5.34
N PRO A 392 3.22 -13.57 5.19
CA PRO A 392 2.42 -13.05 6.28
C PRO A 392 1.30 -14.04 6.64
N ASP A 393 0.70 -13.85 7.84
CA ASP A 393 -0.57 -14.48 8.18
C ASP A 393 -1.63 -14.04 7.14
N ARG A 394 -2.24 -15.01 6.46
CA ARG A 394 -3.25 -14.79 5.41
C ARG A 394 -4.68 -14.92 5.93
N GLY A 395 -4.85 -15.23 7.22
CA GLY A 395 -6.16 -15.52 7.80
C GLY A 395 -6.82 -16.77 7.20
N ASN A 396 -8.11 -16.95 7.45
CA ASN A 396 -8.87 -18.05 6.89
C ASN A 396 -9.34 -17.76 5.46
N ILE A 397 -8.87 -18.52 4.50
CA ILE A 397 -9.35 -18.48 3.12
C ILE A 397 -10.72 -19.18 3.10
N GLN A 398 -11.81 -18.39 3.13
CA GLN A 398 -13.13 -18.96 2.82
C GLN A 398 -13.18 -19.21 1.31
N ARG A 399 -13.19 -20.48 0.92
CA ARG A 399 -13.42 -20.96 -0.46
C ARG A 399 -14.87 -20.80 -0.88
#